data_3fa325d8280df25dd569ed3b3cf56c1c
#
_entry.id   3fa325d8280df25dd569ed3b3cf56c1c
#
_cell.length_a   1.000
_cell.length_b   1.000
_cell.length_c   1.000
_cell.angle_alpha   90.00
_cell.angle_beta   90.00
_cell.angle_gamma   90.00
#
_symmetry.space_group_name_H-M   'P 1'
#
loop_
_entity.id
_entity.type
_entity.pdbx_description
1 polymer ?
#
loop_
_entity_poly.entity_id
_entity_poly.type
_entity_poly.pdbx_seq_one_letter_code
_entity_poly.pdbx_strand_id
1 'polypeptide(L)'
;PDEMCNKDMDTLVSYWHGQLWHFQVKTPSEEFDTMINTWNAYNCFMTFIWSRAASFIYCGLRNGYGYRDTVQDIQGIIHLAPEMALEKIRFMLSAQADNGGGLPLVKFTHNPGHEDTPDDPSYVKETGHPAYRADDALWLFPTVYKYISESGNLLFIDEIIPFANKDEGTVYEHLKRAIGFSMEHLGKHGMPAGLYADWNDCLRLGKDGESSFVSFQLYLAMSIMKKIAEYKKDQDYIS
;
A
#
# COMPACT_ATOMS: atom_id res chain seq x y z
N PRO A 1 -25.77 -36.55 -3.97
CA PRO A 1 -24.40 -35.95 -4.05
C PRO A 1 -24.23 -35.07 -5.27
N ASP A 2 -24.65 -35.54 -6.47
CA ASP A 2 -24.42 -34.81 -7.73
C ASP A 2 -25.20 -33.49 -7.81
N GLU A 3 -26.44 -33.43 -7.31
CA GLU A 3 -27.26 -32.23 -7.33
C GLU A 3 -26.67 -31.13 -6.39
N MET A 4 -26.13 -31.54 -5.25
CA MET A 4 -25.46 -30.63 -4.33
C MET A 4 -24.15 -30.09 -4.93
N CYS A 5 -23.35 -30.97 -5.55
CA CYS A 5 -22.12 -30.56 -6.23
C CYS A 5 -22.39 -29.57 -7.38
N ASN A 6 -23.45 -29.84 -8.19
CA ASN A 6 -23.83 -28.93 -9.27
C ASN A 6 -24.26 -27.56 -8.71
N LYS A 7 -25.06 -27.52 -7.66
CA LYS A 7 -25.47 -26.28 -7.00
C LYS A 7 -24.26 -25.49 -6.45
N ASP A 8 -23.31 -26.16 -5.85
CA ASP A 8 -22.10 -25.53 -5.32
C ASP A 8 -21.24 -24.98 -6.47
N MET A 9 -21.13 -25.71 -7.59
CA MET A 9 -20.46 -25.23 -8.80
C MET A 9 -21.13 -23.99 -9.38
N ASP A 10 -22.46 -24.00 -9.53
CA ASP A 10 -23.21 -22.84 -10.02
C ASP A 10 -23.04 -21.62 -9.12
N THR A 11 -23.01 -21.85 -7.81
CA THR A 11 -22.76 -20.80 -6.82
C THR A 11 -21.36 -20.22 -6.98
N LEU A 12 -20.33 -21.06 -7.14
CA LEU A 12 -18.96 -20.64 -7.34
C LEU A 12 -18.77 -19.85 -8.65
N VAL A 13 -19.35 -20.36 -9.74
CA VAL A 13 -19.32 -19.68 -11.05
C VAL A 13 -20.00 -18.32 -10.95
N SER A 14 -21.17 -18.25 -10.32
CA SER A 14 -21.90 -16.99 -10.15
C SER A 14 -21.13 -15.99 -9.30
N TYR A 15 -20.45 -16.45 -8.25
CA TYR A 15 -19.58 -15.61 -7.43
C TYR A 15 -18.44 -15.00 -8.26
N TRP A 16 -17.69 -15.81 -9.01
CA TRP A 16 -16.59 -15.31 -9.82
C TRP A 16 -17.04 -14.38 -10.94
N HIS A 17 -18.15 -14.69 -11.61
CA HIS A 17 -18.72 -13.77 -12.60
C HIS A 17 -19.10 -12.44 -11.95
N GLY A 18 -19.69 -12.45 -10.76
CA GLY A 18 -19.98 -11.23 -10.00
C GLY A 18 -18.73 -10.40 -9.69
N GLN A 19 -17.61 -11.03 -9.38
CA GLN A 19 -16.35 -10.31 -9.09
C GLN A 19 -15.65 -9.80 -10.34
N LEU A 20 -15.62 -10.59 -11.42
CA LEU A 20 -14.82 -10.28 -12.61
C LEU A 20 -15.53 -9.34 -13.59
N TRP A 21 -16.86 -9.27 -13.56
CA TRP A 21 -17.64 -8.58 -14.59
C TRP A 21 -17.86 -7.08 -14.35
N HIS A 22 -17.29 -6.51 -13.32
CA HIS A 22 -17.36 -5.08 -13.07
C HIS A 22 -16.66 -4.24 -14.14
N PHE A 23 -15.65 -4.81 -14.80
CA PHE A 23 -14.96 -4.19 -15.92
C PHE A 23 -14.85 -5.17 -17.08
N GLN A 24 -15.46 -4.85 -18.21
CA GLN A 24 -15.49 -5.72 -19.39
C GLN A 24 -15.15 -4.93 -20.64
N VAL A 25 -14.36 -5.53 -21.50
CA VAL A 25 -14.06 -5.01 -22.83
C VAL A 25 -14.57 -5.96 -23.90
N LYS A 26 -14.89 -5.41 -25.07
CA LYS A 26 -15.21 -6.16 -26.28
C LYS A 26 -14.48 -5.54 -27.46
N THR A 27 -13.50 -6.25 -27.97
CA THR A 27 -12.62 -5.81 -29.05
C THR A 27 -12.68 -6.80 -30.23
N PRO A 28 -12.01 -6.53 -31.36
CA PRO A 28 -11.87 -7.50 -32.44
C PRO A 28 -11.00 -8.72 -32.10
N SER A 29 -10.27 -8.73 -30.96
CA SER A 29 -9.44 -9.85 -30.52
C SER A 29 -10.05 -10.55 -29.30
N GLU A 30 -10.51 -11.79 -29.50
CA GLU A 30 -11.05 -12.64 -28.42
C GLU A 30 -10.00 -12.98 -27.36
N GLU A 31 -8.74 -13.11 -27.76
CA GLU A 31 -7.63 -13.39 -26.84
C GLU A 31 -7.38 -12.21 -25.91
N PHE A 32 -7.42 -10.97 -26.45
CA PHE A 32 -7.30 -9.76 -25.65
C PHE A 32 -8.47 -9.63 -24.69
N ASP A 33 -9.70 -9.86 -25.17
CA ASP A 33 -10.91 -9.79 -24.34
C ASP A 33 -10.84 -10.82 -23.19
N THR A 34 -10.42 -12.04 -23.48
CA THR A 34 -10.23 -13.09 -22.47
C THR A 34 -9.17 -12.69 -21.43
N MET A 35 -8.06 -12.12 -21.90
CA MET A 35 -6.99 -11.67 -21.01
C MET A 35 -7.49 -10.58 -20.04
N ILE A 36 -8.19 -9.59 -20.54
CA ILE A 36 -8.68 -8.46 -19.72
C ILE A 36 -9.87 -8.88 -18.85
N ASN A 37 -10.87 -9.51 -19.44
CA ASN A 37 -12.16 -9.78 -18.78
C ASN A 37 -12.07 -10.89 -17.73
N THR A 38 -11.07 -11.75 -17.81
CA THR A 38 -10.93 -12.89 -16.91
C THR A 38 -9.60 -12.89 -16.21
N TRP A 39 -8.50 -13.09 -16.95
CA TRP A 39 -7.22 -13.41 -16.33
C TRP A 39 -6.59 -12.23 -15.60
N ASN A 40 -6.68 -11.02 -16.13
CA ASN A 40 -6.12 -9.83 -15.47
C ASN A 40 -6.87 -9.55 -14.16
N ALA A 41 -8.20 -9.51 -14.20
CA ALA A 41 -9.01 -9.30 -13.01
C ALA A 41 -8.82 -10.41 -11.97
N TYR A 42 -8.83 -11.68 -12.39
CA TYR A 42 -8.57 -12.82 -11.52
C TYR A 42 -7.21 -12.75 -10.84
N ASN A 43 -6.15 -12.45 -11.60
CA ASN A 43 -4.79 -12.32 -11.05
C ASN A 43 -4.69 -11.16 -10.05
N CYS A 44 -5.34 -10.03 -10.31
CA CYS A 44 -5.39 -8.90 -9.37
C CYS A 44 -6.08 -9.31 -8.06
N PHE A 45 -7.21 -10.03 -8.13
CA PHE A 45 -7.88 -10.57 -6.94
C PHE A 45 -7.00 -11.56 -6.19
N MET A 46 -6.37 -12.50 -6.90
CA MET A 46 -5.49 -13.49 -6.25
C MET A 46 -4.30 -12.83 -5.57
N THR A 47 -3.67 -11.87 -6.23
CA THR A 47 -2.56 -11.11 -5.66
C THR A 47 -3.00 -10.34 -4.41
N PHE A 48 -4.16 -9.70 -4.46
CA PHE A 48 -4.72 -8.96 -3.34
C PHE A 48 -5.08 -9.87 -2.16
N ILE A 49 -5.78 -10.97 -2.40
CA ILE A 49 -6.27 -11.88 -1.35
C ILE A 49 -5.10 -12.62 -0.70
N TRP A 50 -4.18 -13.13 -1.51
CA TRP A 50 -3.06 -13.95 -1.04
C TRP A 50 -1.82 -13.11 -0.66
N SER A 51 -1.83 -11.80 -0.92
CA SER A 51 -0.71 -10.89 -0.63
C SER A 51 0.64 -11.48 -1.09
N ARG A 52 0.69 -11.93 -2.35
CA ARG A 52 1.86 -12.59 -2.95
C ARG A 52 2.29 -13.88 -2.26
N ALA A 53 1.42 -14.49 -1.47
CA ALA A 53 1.62 -15.82 -0.90
C ALA A 53 1.51 -16.89 -2.00
N ALA A 54 2.51 -16.98 -2.86
CA ALA A 54 2.52 -17.86 -4.01
C ALA A 54 2.54 -19.35 -3.63
N SER A 55 3.00 -19.69 -2.42
CA SER A 55 2.98 -21.04 -1.89
C SER A 55 3.15 -21.03 -0.37
N PHE A 56 2.76 -22.13 0.29
CA PHE A 56 3.01 -22.34 1.71
C PHE A 56 4.51 -22.31 2.07
N ILE A 57 5.37 -22.71 1.15
CA ILE A 57 6.82 -22.68 1.36
C ILE A 57 7.35 -21.25 1.30
N TYR A 58 6.90 -20.47 0.34
CA TYR A 58 7.44 -19.13 0.10
C TYR A 58 6.91 -18.08 1.08
N CYS A 59 5.62 -18.10 1.39
CA CYS A 59 4.96 -17.10 2.22
C CYS A 59 4.30 -17.67 3.47
N GLY A 60 4.05 -18.96 3.53
CA GLY A 60 3.36 -19.63 4.65
C GLY A 60 4.10 -19.57 5.98
N LEU A 61 5.37 -19.15 5.98
CA LEU A 61 6.15 -18.90 7.20
C LEU A 61 6.10 -17.43 7.67
N ARG A 62 5.49 -16.53 6.91
CA ARG A 62 5.33 -15.13 7.31
C ARG A 62 3.98 -14.93 7.98
N ASN A 63 3.99 -14.35 9.17
CA ASN A 63 2.80 -14.08 9.96
C ASN A 63 2.14 -12.73 9.61
N GLY A 64 2.25 -12.26 8.37
CA GLY A 64 1.74 -10.96 8.01
C GLY A 64 1.97 -10.56 6.56
N TYR A 65 1.61 -9.32 6.28
CA TYR A 65 1.71 -8.68 4.98
C TYR A 65 2.99 -7.86 4.87
N GLY A 66 3.68 -7.90 3.73
CA GLY A 66 4.66 -6.88 3.37
C GLY A 66 3.94 -5.55 3.14
N TYR A 67 4.40 -4.47 3.77
CA TYR A 67 3.70 -3.18 3.72
C TYR A 67 3.52 -2.69 2.28
N ARG A 68 4.64 -2.41 1.60
CA ARG A 68 4.61 -1.85 0.23
C ARG A 68 3.97 -2.80 -0.77
N ASP A 69 4.19 -4.12 -0.61
CA ASP A 69 3.62 -5.12 -1.50
C ASP A 69 2.10 -5.06 -1.47
N THR A 70 1.53 -5.06 -0.27
CA THR A 70 0.08 -5.01 -0.08
C THR A 70 -0.51 -3.69 -0.54
N VAL A 71 0.14 -2.55 -0.23
CA VAL A 71 -0.34 -1.23 -0.67
C VAL A 71 -0.34 -1.11 -2.20
N GLN A 72 0.66 -1.67 -2.88
CA GLN A 72 0.69 -1.73 -4.35
C GLN A 72 -0.41 -2.65 -4.90
N ASP A 73 -0.59 -3.83 -4.32
CA ASP A 73 -1.55 -4.84 -4.79
C ASP A 73 -3.00 -4.36 -4.71
N ILE A 74 -3.33 -3.53 -3.71
CA ILE A 74 -4.65 -2.88 -3.58
C ILE A 74 -5.02 -2.13 -4.86
N GLN A 75 -4.06 -1.48 -5.51
CA GLN A 75 -4.33 -0.69 -6.73
C GLN A 75 -4.91 -1.51 -7.87
N GLY A 76 -4.65 -2.82 -7.89
CA GLY A 76 -5.16 -3.74 -8.90
C GLY A 76 -6.65 -4.02 -8.80
N ILE A 77 -7.26 -3.82 -7.63
CA ILE A 77 -8.68 -4.17 -7.41
C ILE A 77 -9.59 -2.98 -7.11
N ILE A 78 -9.07 -1.76 -7.01
CA ILE A 78 -9.88 -0.58 -6.65
C ILE A 78 -11.09 -0.43 -7.57
N HIS A 79 -10.92 -0.65 -8.88
CA HIS A 79 -11.97 -0.54 -9.88
C HIS A 79 -12.88 -1.78 -9.96
N LEU A 80 -12.47 -2.89 -9.36
CA LEU A 80 -13.22 -4.15 -9.34
C LEU A 80 -14.04 -4.32 -8.05
N ALA A 81 -13.43 -3.98 -6.92
CA ALA A 81 -14.01 -4.15 -5.58
C ALA A 81 -13.57 -3.00 -4.65
N PRO A 82 -14.11 -1.78 -4.85
CA PRO A 82 -13.68 -0.59 -4.12
C PRO A 82 -13.88 -0.69 -2.61
N GLU A 83 -14.90 -1.41 -2.13
CA GLU A 83 -15.16 -1.62 -0.70
C GLU A 83 -14.05 -2.48 -0.07
N MET A 84 -13.67 -3.58 -0.71
CA MET A 84 -12.57 -4.44 -0.23
C MET A 84 -11.23 -3.68 -0.28
N ALA A 85 -11.02 -2.88 -1.31
CA ALA A 85 -9.85 -2.02 -1.42
C ALA A 85 -9.81 -1.00 -0.27
N LEU A 86 -10.91 -0.35 0.04
CA LEU A 86 -11.02 0.62 1.14
C LEU A 86 -10.68 0.00 2.50
N GLU A 87 -11.25 -1.16 2.80
CA GLU A 87 -10.95 -1.89 4.05
C GLU A 87 -9.46 -2.19 4.17
N LYS A 88 -8.83 -2.65 3.09
CA LYS A 88 -7.40 -2.93 3.10
C LYS A 88 -6.55 -1.66 3.17
N ILE A 89 -6.98 -0.55 2.54
CA ILE A 89 -6.29 0.75 2.67
C ILE A 89 -6.32 1.21 4.13
N ARG A 90 -7.47 1.13 4.82
CA ARG A 90 -7.58 1.45 6.25
C ARG A 90 -6.65 0.61 7.10
N PHE A 91 -6.61 -0.69 6.83
CA PHE A 91 -5.72 -1.61 7.51
C PHE A 91 -4.24 -1.25 7.30
N MET A 92 -3.84 -0.91 6.08
CA MET A 92 -2.45 -0.53 5.79
C MET A 92 -2.09 0.86 6.33
N LEU A 93 -3.02 1.81 6.35
CA LEU A 93 -2.82 3.11 7.02
C LEU A 93 -2.60 2.90 8.52
N SER A 94 -3.38 2.04 9.18
CA SER A 94 -3.21 1.75 10.60
C SER A 94 -1.88 1.04 10.93
N ALA A 95 -1.16 0.56 9.93
CA ALA A 95 0.17 -0.01 10.07
C ALA A 95 1.32 0.99 9.79
N GLN A 96 0.99 2.26 9.60
CA GLN A 96 1.97 3.34 9.59
C GLN A 96 2.28 3.77 11.02
N ALA A 97 3.56 3.89 11.37
CA ALA A 97 3.97 4.43 12.66
C ALA A 97 3.68 5.94 12.76
N ASP A 98 3.60 6.46 13.97
CA ASP A 98 3.32 7.88 14.23
C ASP A 98 4.37 8.84 13.68
N ASN A 99 5.59 8.35 13.45
CA ASN A 99 6.66 9.09 12.77
C ASN A 99 6.52 9.14 11.24
N GLY A 100 5.54 8.44 10.66
CA GLY A 100 5.26 8.40 9.24
C GLY A 100 5.85 7.22 8.46
N GLY A 101 6.70 6.41 9.07
CA GLY A 101 7.27 5.20 8.45
C GLY A 101 6.26 4.05 8.41
N GLY A 102 6.29 3.22 7.38
CA GLY A 102 5.49 2.00 7.29
C GLY A 102 6.15 0.84 8.05
N LEU A 103 5.37 0.03 8.78
CA LEU A 103 5.89 -1.20 9.38
C LEU A 103 6.31 -2.18 8.27
N PRO A 104 7.57 -2.62 8.19
CA PRO A 104 8.03 -3.48 7.10
C PRO A 104 7.25 -4.80 6.96
N LEU A 105 6.71 -5.28 8.07
CA LEU A 105 5.82 -6.44 8.14
C LEU A 105 4.62 -6.10 9.02
N VAL A 106 3.42 -6.21 8.46
CA VAL A 106 2.15 -6.02 9.16
C VAL A 106 1.59 -7.38 9.54
N LYS A 107 1.60 -7.72 10.82
CA LYS A 107 1.14 -9.04 11.30
C LYS A 107 -0.34 -9.26 10.99
N PHE A 108 -0.77 -10.49 10.79
CA PHE A 108 -2.21 -10.83 10.69
C PHE A 108 -2.98 -10.48 11.97
N THR A 109 -2.27 -10.46 13.10
CA THR A 109 -2.78 -10.05 14.42
C THR A 109 -2.46 -8.60 14.74
N HIS A 110 -2.26 -7.76 13.70
CA HIS A 110 -1.96 -6.35 13.87
C HIS A 110 -2.96 -5.68 14.83
N ASN A 111 -2.41 -4.94 15.79
CA ASN A 111 -3.17 -4.25 16.84
C ASN A 111 -2.79 -2.76 16.85
N PRO A 112 -3.49 -1.92 16.09
CA PRO A 112 -3.18 -0.50 15.98
C PRO A 112 -3.09 0.19 17.35
N GLY A 113 -2.12 1.09 17.49
CA GLY A 113 -1.83 1.80 18.73
C GLY A 113 -0.89 1.05 19.70
N HIS A 114 -0.53 -0.21 19.41
CA HIS A 114 0.22 -1.07 20.33
C HIS A 114 1.36 -1.86 19.65
N GLU A 115 1.70 -1.53 18.40
CA GLU A 115 2.78 -2.22 17.70
C GLU A 115 4.15 -1.63 18.08
N ASP A 116 5.15 -2.51 18.12
CA ASP A 116 6.53 -2.10 18.18
C ASP A 116 6.97 -1.51 16.84
N THR A 117 7.75 -0.44 16.91
CA THR A 117 8.31 0.21 15.71
C THR A 117 9.76 -0.21 15.49
N PRO A 118 10.26 -0.17 14.23
CA PRO A 118 11.66 -0.50 13.92
C PRO A 118 12.65 0.64 14.26
N ASP A 119 12.43 1.31 15.40
CA ASP A 119 13.26 2.41 15.94
C ASP A 119 14.20 1.94 17.07
N ASP A 120 14.65 0.69 17.02
CA ASP A 120 15.58 0.16 18.04
C ASP A 120 16.84 1.04 18.13
N PRO A 121 17.12 1.68 19.31
CA PRO A 121 18.27 2.55 19.47
C PRO A 121 19.62 1.85 19.26
N SER A 122 19.71 0.55 19.52
CA SER A 122 20.94 -0.22 19.29
C SER A 122 21.20 -0.41 17.81
N TYR A 123 20.16 -0.71 17.03
CA TYR A 123 20.23 -0.78 15.57
C TYR A 123 20.58 0.58 14.94
N VAL A 124 19.93 1.64 15.37
CA VAL A 124 20.22 3.00 14.89
C VAL A 124 21.66 3.42 15.22
N LYS A 125 22.16 3.06 16.41
CA LYS A 125 23.55 3.33 16.80
C LYS A 125 24.56 2.58 15.92
N GLU A 126 24.24 1.35 15.54
CA GLU A 126 25.13 0.52 14.71
C GLU A 126 25.10 0.95 13.25
N THR A 127 23.92 1.16 12.69
CA THR A 127 23.72 1.39 11.26
C THR A 127 23.65 2.87 10.86
N GLY A 128 23.31 3.73 11.79
CA GLY A 128 23.11 5.17 11.58
C GLY A 128 21.74 5.54 11.01
N HIS A 129 20.81 4.59 10.89
CA HIS A 129 19.45 4.81 10.43
C HIS A 129 18.48 3.81 11.08
N PRO A 130 17.16 4.09 11.16
CA PRO A 130 16.17 3.13 11.64
C PRO A 130 15.98 1.97 10.65
N ALA A 131 15.40 0.87 11.14
CA ALA A 131 15.18 -0.35 10.33
C ALA A 131 13.91 -0.29 9.46
N TYR A 132 13.44 0.91 9.11
CA TYR A 132 12.38 1.10 8.13
C TYR A 132 12.91 0.91 6.70
N ARG A 133 12.03 0.52 5.79
CA ARG A 133 12.27 0.70 4.35
C ARG A 133 11.92 2.12 3.94
N ALA A 134 12.75 2.69 3.08
CA ALA A 134 12.63 4.10 2.71
C ALA A 134 11.38 4.41 1.84
N ASP A 135 10.87 3.40 1.15
CA ASP A 135 9.79 3.52 0.17
C ASP A 135 8.40 3.12 0.70
N ASP A 136 8.31 2.37 1.82
CA ASP A 136 7.07 1.72 2.28
C ASP A 136 5.88 2.71 2.33
N ALA A 137 5.97 3.77 3.12
CA ALA A 137 4.86 4.70 3.33
C ALA A 137 4.54 5.57 2.11
N LEU A 138 5.49 5.76 1.19
CA LEU A 138 5.25 6.56 -0.01
C LEU A 138 4.31 5.87 -1.02
N TRP A 139 4.15 4.55 -0.93
CA TRP A 139 3.17 3.82 -1.74
C TRP A 139 1.71 4.12 -1.38
N LEU A 140 1.46 4.71 -0.21
CA LEU A 140 0.11 5.17 0.16
C LEU A 140 -0.43 6.22 -0.81
N PHE A 141 0.43 7.11 -1.34
CA PHE A 141 0.00 8.23 -2.18
C PHE A 141 -0.70 7.78 -3.46
N PRO A 142 -0.09 6.97 -4.33
CA PRO A 142 -0.77 6.51 -5.54
C PRO A 142 -2.00 5.65 -5.22
N THR A 143 -1.98 4.88 -4.12
CA THR A 143 -3.09 4.01 -3.74
C THR A 143 -4.30 4.80 -3.22
N VAL A 144 -4.09 5.71 -2.27
CA VAL A 144 -5.16 6.60 -1.76
C VAL A 144 -5.70 7.49 -2.88
N TYR A 145 -4.82 8.08 -3.68
CA TYR A 145 -5.24 8.96 -4.77
C TYR A 145 -6.04 8.22 -5.83
N LYS A 146 -5.62 7.00 -6.19
CA LYS A 146 -6.36 6.15 -7.12
C LYS A 146 -7.73 5.79 -6.55
N TYR A 147 -7.80 5.38 -5.28
CA TYR A 147 -9.08 5.07 -4.64
C TYR A 147 -10.05 6.26 -4.68
N ILE A 148 -9.60 7.45 -4.31
CA ILE A 148 -10.42 8.65 -4.34
C ILE A 148 -10.88 8.99 -5.77
N SER A 149 -9.97 8.86 -6.73
CA SER A 149 -10.25 9.15 -8.13
C SER A 149 -11.28 8.20 -8.74
N GLU A 150 -11.25 6.92 -8.38
CA GLU A 150 -12.17 5.90 -8.89
C GLU A 150 -13.52 5.93 -8.16
N SER A 151 -13.52 6.09 -6.85
CA SER A 151 -14.73 6.03 -6.03
C SER A 151 -15.47 7.37 -5.91
N GLY A 152 -14.78 8.49 -6.11
CA GLY A 152 -15.29 9.83 -5.80
C GLY A 152 -15.44 10.11 -4.31
N ASN A 153 -14.99 9.21 -3.43
CA ASN A 153 -15.11 9.34 -1.97
C ASN A 153 -14.05 10.29 -1.40
N LEU A 154 -14.23 11.59 -1.59
CA LEU A 154 -13.35 12.63 -1.07
C LEU A 154 -13.35 12.72 0.47
N LEU A 155 -14.43 12.30 1.12
CA LEU A 155 -14.54 12.33 2.58
C LEU A 155 -13.55 11.37 3.26
N PHE A 156 -13.07 10.36 2.54
CA PHE A 156 -12.07 9.43 3.06
C PHE A 156 -10.79 10.13 3.54
N ILE A 157 -10.43 11.28 2.95
CA ILE A 157 -9.24 12.05 3.35
C ILE A 157 -9.34 12.54 4.81
N ASP A 158 -10.56 12.76 5.31
CA ASP A 158 -10.84 13.25 6.65
C ASP A 158 -11.13 12.13 7.66
N GLU A 159 -11.14 10.88 7.22
CA GLU A 159 -11.35 9.73 8.09
C GLU A 159 -10.18 9.57 9.07
N ILE A 160 -10.50 9.40 10.36
CA ILE A 160 -9.53 9.22 11.42
C ILE A 160 -9.15 7.75 11.50
N ILE A 161 -7.85 7.46 11.44
CA ILE A 161 -7.28 6.11 11.50
C ILE A 161 -6.16 6.12 12.56
N PRO A 162 -6.08 5.11 13.43
CA PRO A 162 -4.98 5.00 14.39
C PRO A 162 -3.64 4.75 13.69
N PHE A 163 -2.54 5.27 14.26
CA PHE A 163 -1.20 4.83 13.88
C PHE A 163 -0.86 3.49 14.54
N ALA A 164 0.17 2.85 14.04
CA ALA A 164 0.54 1.50 14.47
C ALA A 164 0.93 1.43 15.96
N ASN A 165 1.65 2.40 16.46
CA ASN A 165 2.25 2.38 17.80
C ASN A 165 1.50 3.24 18.83
N LYS A 166 0.96 4.38 18.46
CA LYS A 166 0.22 5.30 19.34
C LYS A 166 -0.47 6.40 18.54
N ASP A 167 -1.41 7.06 19.16
CA ASP A 167 -2.16 8.17 18.58
C ASP A 167 -3.01 7.79 17.33
N GLU A 168 -3.68 8.75 16.77
CA GLU A 168 -4.50 8.63 15.57
C GLU A 168 -4.41 9.93 14.76
N GLY A 169 -4.77 9.88 13.49
CA GLY A 169 -4.80 11.03 12.62
C GLY A 169 -5.74 10.82 11.44
N THR A 170 -6.06 11.89 10.74
CA THR A 170 -6.79 11.78 9.48
C THR A 170 -5.93 11.09 8.41
N VAL A 171 -6.54 10.51 7.38
CA VAL A 171 -5.81 9.99 6.22
C VAL A 171 -4.87 11.07 5.64
N TYR A 172 -5.34 12.34 5.63
CA TYR A 172 -4.50 13.47 5.23
C TYR A 172 -3.26 13.62 6.11
N GLU A 173 -3.40 13.46 7.44
CA GLU A 173 -2.29 13.52 8.37
C GLU A 173 -1.32 12.34 8.19
N HIS A 174 -1.82 11.14 7.91
CA HIS A 174 -0.99 10.00 7.55
C HIS A 174 -0.11 10.29 6.33
N LEU A 175 -0.67 10.90 5.29
CA LEU A 175 0.09 11.30 4.10
C LEU A 175 1.13 12.38 4.43
N LYS A 176 0.76 13.41 5.20
CA LYS A 176 1.70 14.45 5.65
C LYS A 176 2.89 13.86 6.40
N ARG A 177 2.64 12.95 7.34
CA ARG A 177 3.70 12.29 8.11
C ARG A 177 4.60 11.41 7.25
N ALA A 178 4.06 10.74 6.21
CA ALA A 178 4.88 9.97 5.27
C ALA A 178 5.89 10.84 4.51
N ILE A 179 5.48 12.04 4.06
CA ILE A 179 6.41 13.02 3.46
C ILE A 179 7.42 13.50 4.52
N GLY A 180 6.94 13.87 5.71
CA GLY A 180 7.77 14.32 6.82
C GLY A 180 8.87 13.30 7.15
N PHE A 181 8.51 12.04 7.26
CA PHE A 181 9.45 10.93 7.48
C PHE A 181 10.57 10.89 6.42
N SER A 182 10.20 10.98 5.14
CA SER A 182 11.20 10.99 4.08
C SER A 182 12.08 12.25 4.10
N MET A 183 11.52 13.40 4.45
CA MET A 183 12.25 14.67 4.54
C MET A 183 13.18 14.73 5.76
N GLU A 184 12.87 14.04 6.85
CA GLU A 184 13.74 13.92 8.03
C GLU A 184 14.92 12.97 7.79
N HIS A 185 14.83 12.10 6.77
CA HIS A 185 15.86 11.12 6.43
C HIS A 185 16.52 11.42 5.08
N LEU A 186 16.90 12.68 4.86
CA LEU A 186 17.68 13.05 3.68
C LEU A 186 19.17 12.80 3.90
N GLY A 187 19.84 12.32 2.85
CA GLY A 187 21.30 12.22 2.83
C GLY A 187 21.98 13.57 2.53
N LYS A 188 23.30 13.53 2.41
CA LYS A 188 24.13 14.74 2.27
C LYS A 188 23.90 15.54 0.96
N HIS A 189 23.31 14.92 -0.05
CA HIS A 189 22.98 15.59 -1.32
C HIS A 189 21.52 16.03 -1.40
N GLY A 190 20.75 15.87 -0.30
CA GLY A 190 19.36 16.27 -0.23
C GLY A 190 18.39 15.28 -0.87
N MET A 191 18.82 14.06 -1.15
CA MET A 191 17.97 12.95 -1.59
C MET A 191 17.62 12.05 -0.42
N PRO A 192 16.47 11.34 -0.43
CA PRO A 192 16.12 10.38 0.60
C PRO A 192 17.19 9.31 0.78
N ALA A 193 17.55 9.04 2.03
CA ALA A 193 18.44 7.94 2.39
C ALA A 193 17.78 6.59 2.08
N GLY A 194 18.59 5.59 1.77
CA GLY A 194 18.10 4.24 1.48
C GLY A 194 17.60 3.48 2.70
N LEU A 195 17.92 3.94 3.90
CA LEU A 195 17.59 3.29 5.17
C LEU A 195 17.96 1.79 5.18
N TYR A 196 17.07 0.94 5.71
CA TYR A 196 17.30 -0.50 5.68
C TYR A 196 17.32 -1.06 4.25
N ALA A 197 16.43 -0.61 3.40
CA ALA A 197 16.38 -0.88 1.96
C ALA A 197 15.39 0.10 1.30
N ASP A 198 15.54 0.31 0.00
CA ASP A 198 14.47 0.82 -0.86
C ASP A 198 13.65 -0.34 -1.46
N TRP A 199 12.95 -0.12 -2.57
CA TRP A 199 12.17 -1.16 -3.24
C TRP A 199 13.01 -2.39 -3.64
N ASN A 200 14.29 -2.20 -3.91
CA ASN A 200 15.22 -3.30 -4.15
C ASN A 200 15.87 -3.75 -2.84
N ASP A 201 15.30 -4.76 -2.21
CA ASP A 201 15.77 -5.34 -0.95
C ASP A 201 17.23 -5.82 -0.97
N CYS A 202 17.80 -6.01 -2.16
CA CYS A 202 19.20 -6.42 -2.32
C CYS A 202 20.18 -5.25 -2.23
N LEU A 203 19.72 -4.01 -2.40
CA LEU A 203 20.56 -2.82 -2.31
C LEU A 203 20.71 -2.37 -0.86
N ARG A 204 21.86 -2.64 -0.29
CA ARG A 204 22.28 -2.14 1.02
C ARG A 204 23.10 -0.87 0.81
N LEU A 205 22.43 0.28 0.80
CA LEU A 205 23.08 1.56 0.52
C LEU A 205 23.94 2.08 1.66
N GLY A 206 23.80 1.50 2.86
CA GLY A 206 24.55 1.89 4.04
C GLY A 206 24.13 3.26 4.58
N LYS A 207 24.93 3.75 5.56
CA LYS A 207 24.63 4.96 6.33
C LYS A 207 24.48 6.22 5.47
N ASP A 208 25.33 6.36 4.46
CA ASP A 208 25.42 7.58 3.65
C ASP A 208 24.81 7.42 2.25
N GLY A 209 24.19 6.26 1.97
CA GLY A 209 23.62 5.97 0.67
C GLY A 209 22.26 6.62 0.47
N GLU A 210 22.07 7.25 -0.67
CA GLU A 210 20.83 7.90 -1.10
C GLU A 210 20.16 7.12 -2.23
N SER A 211 18.83 7.07 -2.24
CA SER A 211 18.07 6.33 -3.24
C SER A 211 17.45 7.27 -4.28
N SER A 212 17.89 7.14 -5.53
CA SER A 212 17.23 7.81 -6.65
C SER A 212 15.80 7.31 -6.87
N PHE A 213 15.54 6.02 -6.62
CA PHE A 213 14.20 5.45 -6.71
C PHE A 213 13.24 6.16 -5.74
N VAL A 214 13.63 6.25 -4.46
CA VAL A 214 12.82 6.91 -3.43
C VAL A 214 12.67 8.40 -3.72
N SER A 215 13.68 9.04 -4.33
CA SER A 215 13.60 10.45 -4.76
C SER A 215 12.49 10.67 -5.78
N PHE A 216 12.37 9.81 -6.80
CA PHE A 216 11.27 9.90 -7.78
C PHE A 216 9.92 9.56 -7.15
N GLN A 217 9.89 8.62 -6.23
CA GLN A 217 8.67 8.26 -5.50
C GLN A 217 8.20 9.39 -4.59
N LEU A 218 9.12 10.05 -3.87
CA LEU A 218 8.82 11.23 -3.06
C LEU A 218 8.31 12.39 -3.93
N TYR A 219 8.91 12.62 -5.09
CA TYR A 219 8.41 13.61 -6.05
C TYR A 219 6.97 13.32 -6.50
N LEU A 220 6.66 12.06 -6.81
CA LEU A 220 5.29 11.64 -7.12
C LEU A 220 4.35 11.86 -5.92
N ALA A 221 4.78 11.49 -4.73
CA ALA A 221 4.01 11.67 -3.49
C ALA A 221 3.70 13.15 -3.25
N MET A 222 4.69 14.03 -3.37
CA MET A 222 4.50 15.48 -3.24
C MET A 222 3.56 16.04 -4.33
N SER A 223 3.66 15.55 -5.56
CA SER A 223 2.79 15.95 -6.67
C SER A 223 1.32 15.55 -6.43
N ILE A 224 1.10 14.38 -5.83
CA ILE A 224 -0.23 13.92 -5.42
C ILE A 224 -0.72 14.74 -4.22
N MET A 225 0.15 14.93 -3.22
CA MET A 225 -0.17 15.69 -2.02
C MET A 225 -0.60 17.12 -2.36
N LYS A 226 0.06 17.78 -3.30
CA LYS A 226 -0.33 19.10 -3.79
C LYS A 226 -1.79 19.13 -4.28
N LYS A 227 -2.21 18.14 -5.08
CA LYS A 227 -3.61 18.06 -5.56
C LYS A 227 -4.61 17.87 -4.43
N ILE A 228 -4.26 17.04 -3.43
CA ILE A 228 -5.09 16.83 -2.24
C ILE A 228 -5.15 18.10 -1.40
N ALA A 229 -4.01 18.79 -1.23
CA ALA A 229 -3.91 20.04 -0.50
C ALA A 229 -4.72 21.18 -1.16
N GLU A 230 -4.74 21.23 -2.48
CA GLU A 230 -5.59 22.18 -3.24
C GLU A 230 -7.06 21.98 -2.89
N TYR A 231 -7.54 20.72 -2.84
CA TYR A 231 -8.89 20.39 -2.40
C TYR A 231 -9.13 20.79 -0.93
N LYS A 232 -8.17 20.53 -0.05
CA LYS A 232 -8.21 20.88 1.39
C LYS A 232 -7.98 22.37 1.65
N LYS A 233 -7.50 23.14 0.66
CA LYS A 233 -7.07 24.55 0.78
C LYS A 233 -5.93 24.75 1.78
N ASP A 234 -5.08 23.75 1.93
CA ASP A 234 -3.88 23.77 2.77
C ASP A 234 -2.72 24.45 2.03
N GLN A 235 -2.49 25.74 2.32
CA GLN A 235 -1.52 26.56 1.60
C GLN A 235 -0.07 26.11 1.79
N ASP A 236 0.24 25.44 2.90
CA ASP A 236 1.59 24.97 3.21
C ASP A 236 2.04 23.85 2.25
N TYR A 237 1.11 23.12 1.67
CA TYR A 237 1.36 22.03 0.73
C TYR A 237 1.00 22.35 -0.74
N ILE A 238 0.49 23.55 -1.02
CA ILE A 238 0.16 24.01 -2.39
C ILE A 238 1.39 24.66 -3.05
N SER A 239 2.22 25.31 -2.27
CA SER A 239 3.45 26.00 -2.72
C SER A 239 4.56 25.02 -3.05
#